data_59256e68eacf832c6e0d6eaee302b640
#
_entry.id   59256e68eacf832c6e0d6eaee302b640
#
_cell.length_a   1.000
_cell.length_b   1.000
_cell.length_c   1.000
_cell.angle_alpha   90.00
_cell.angle_beta   90.00
_cell.angle_gamma   90.00
#
_symmetry.space_group_name_H-M   'P 1'
#
loop_
_entity.id
_entity.type
_entity.pdbx_description
1 polymer ?
#
loop_
_entity_poly.entity_id
_entity_poly.type
_entity_poly.pdbx_seq_one_letter_code
_entity_poly.pdbx_strand_id
1 'polypeptide(L)'
;MTQTPLEMLDAYVRAFETLRAEAVVPFYELPCTFIRPDGVWLVQDEATALALANHLIEYAKSQGYRRTAVSGVTTRTLAPRLAELCGVFHRYDAADAEIARFGFTYIVRGGSDGWRIVVAVAHDASTETAPLPPATGD
;
A
#
# COMPACT_ATOMS: atom_id res chain seq x y z
N MET A 1 -4.72 20.47 -12.48
CA MET A 1 -3.67 19.54 -12.42
C MET A 1 -4.15 18.23 -11.93
N THR A 2 -3.89 17.17 -12.63
CA THR A 2 -4.46 15.90 -12.27
C THR A 2 -3.34 14.95 -11.89
N GLN A 3 -3.39 14.47 -10.69
CA GLN A 3 -2.48 13.45 -10.25
C GLN A 3 -3.00 12.10 -10.73
N THR A 4 -2.15 11.24 -11.22
CA THR A 4 -2.55 9.87 -11.57
C THR A 4 -2.41 8.95 -10.36
N PRO A 5 -3.08 7.79 -10.38
CA PRO A 5 -2.88 6.81 -9.31
C PRO A 5 -1.42 6.38 -9.16
N LEU A 6 -0.68 6.26 -10.26
CA LEU A 6 0.73 5.89 -10.19
C LEU A 6 1.57 6.98 -9.54
N GLU A 7 1.26 8.24 -9.81
CA GLU A 7 1.95 9.33 -9.16
C GLU A 7 1.68 9.34 -7.66
N MET A 8 0.44 9.02 -7.27
CA MET A 8 0.11 8.92 -5.85
C MET A 8 0.88 7.77 -5.22
N LEU A 9 0.98 6.63 -5.90
CA LEU A 9 1.71 5.48 -5.37
C LEU A 9 3.18 5.84 -5.12
N ASP A 10 3.80 6.53 -6.07
CA ASP A 10 5.19 6.93 -5.90
C ASP A 10 5.35 7.87 -4.69
N ALA A 11 4.44 8.82 -4.56
CA ALA A 11 4.48 9.74 -3.42
C ALA A 11 4.28 9.00 -2.10
N TYR A 12 3.40 7.99 -2.10
CA TYR A 12 3.16 7.19 -0.91
C TYR A 12 4.42 6.42 -0.50
N VAL A 13 5.10 5.82 -1.48
CA VAL A 13 6.33 5.09 -1.20
C VAL A 13 7.39 6.03 -0.64
N ARG A 14 7.53 7.24 -1.23
CA ARG A 14 8.48 8.23 -0.71
C ARG A 14 8.12 8.64 0.72
N ALA A 15 6.83 8.79 0.99
CA ALA A 15 6.38 9.14 2.33
C ALA A 15 6.75 8.06 3.35
N PHE A 16 6.58 6.78 2.98
CA PHE A 16 6.93 5.69 3.89
C PHE A 16 8.43 5.67 4.18
N GLU A 17 9.25 6.03 3.19
CA GLU A 17 10.70 6.06 3.37
C GLU A 17 11.15 7.10 4.39
N THR A 18 10.31 8.07 4.72
CA THR A 18 10.65 9.03 5.77
C THR A 18 10.56 8.40 7.16
N LEU A 19 9.91 7.25 7.27
CA LEU A 19 9.70 6.53 8.53
C LEU A 19 8.94 7.39 9.55
N ARG A 20 8.03 8.22 9.04
CA ARG A 20 7.18 9.07 9.89
C ARG A 20 5.73 8.80 9.58
N ALA A 21 4.98 8.38 10.59
CA ALA A 21 3.58 8.02 10.41
C ALA A 21 2.75 9.19 9.90
N GLU A 22 3.03 10.40 10.38
CA GLU A 22 2.27 11.57 9.95
C GLU A 22 2.47 11.90 8.48
N ALA A 23 3.55 11.43 7.86
CA ALA A 23 3.75 11.61 6.43
C ALA A 23 2.95 10.59 5.62
N VAL A 24 2.69 9.43 6.20
CA VAL A 24 2.05 8.31 5.51
C VAL A 24 0.53 8.38 5.59
N VAL A 25 0.00 8.75 6.75
CA VAL A 25 -1.45 8.70 7.01
C VAL A 25 -2.29 9.50 6.02
N PRO A 26 -1.84 10.68 5.53
CA PRO A 26 -2.68 11.43 4.57
C PRO A 26 -2.98 10.70 3.27
N PHE A 27 -2.26 9.63 2.97
CA PHE A 27 -2.49 8.87 1.74
C PHE A 27 -3.69 7.91 1.86
N TYR A 28 -4.25 7.75 3.06
CA TYR A 28 -5.40 6.87 3.25
C TYR A 28 -6.68 7.69 3.32
N GLU A 29 -7.72 7.19 2.66
CA GLU A 29 -9.04 7.78 2.82
C GLU A 29 -9.73 6.99 3.93
N LEU A 30 -10.12 7.64 4.99
CA LEU A 30 -10.74 6.95 6.13
C LEU A 30 -12.25 6.96 6.00
N PRO A 31 -12.91 5.85 6.29
CA PRO A 31 -12.34 4.60 6.79
C PRO A 31 -11.61 3.84 5.71
N CYS A 32 -10.55 3.17 6.10
CA CYS A 32 -9.71 2.40 5.20
C CYS A 32 -9.62 0.97 5.73
N THR A 33 -9.54 0.00 4.84
CA THR A 33 -9.44 -1.40 5.25
C THR A 33 -8.09 -1.95 4.83
N PHE A 34 -7.37 -2.53 5.77
CA PHE A 34 -6.13 -3.23 5.50
C PHE A 34 -6.39 -4.71 5.59
N ILE A 35 -6.00 -5.46 4.57
CA ILE A 35 -6.24 -6.90 4.50
C ILE A 35 -4.91 -7.61 4.28
N ARG A 36 -4.62 -8.57 5.13
CA ARG A 36 -3.45 -9.41 5.00
C ARG A 36 -3.89 -10.85 5.23
N PRO A 37 -3.07 -11.83 4.83
CA PRO A 37 -3.48 -13.22 5.05
C PRO A 37 -3.80 -13.56 6.50
N ASP A 38 -3.23 -12.82 7.45
CA ASP A 38 -3.45 -13.10 8.86
C ASP A 38 -4.51 -12.22 9.50
N GLY A 39 -5.18 -11.37 8.77
CA GLY A 39 -6.26 -10.61 9.39
C GLY A 39 -6.73 -9.41 8.58
N VAL A 40 -7.75 -8.75 9.12
CA VAL A 40 -8.35 -7.56 8.53
C VAL A 40 -8.38 -6.49 9.60
N TRP A 41 -7.92 -5.30 9.25
CA TRP A 41 -7.90 -4.17 10.17
C TRP A 41 -8.76 -3.05 9.60
N LEU A 42 -9.74 -2.60 10.36
CA LEU A 42 -10.56 -1.46 9.99
C LEU A 42 -9.95 -0.23 10.60
N VAL A 43 -9.66 0.76 9.77
CA VAL A 43 -9.04 1.99 10.23
C VAL A 43 -10.06 3.10 10.04
N GLN A 44 -10.71 3.50 11.13
CA GLN A 44 -11.84 4.40 11.02
C GLN A 44 -11.50 5.86 11.28
N ASP A 45 -10.44 6.14 12.01
CA ASP A 45 -10.10 7.51 12.34
C ASP A 45 -8.59 7.72 12.29
N GLU A 46 -8.19 8.96 12.42
CA GLU A 46 -6.78 9.33 12.28
C GLU A 46 -5.92 8.71 13.39
N ALA A 47 -6.42 8.63 14.60
CA ALA A 47 -5.64 8.04 15.69
C ALA A 47 -5.32 6.58 15.42
N THR A 48 -6.30 5.81 14.91
CA THR A 48 -6.07 4.42 14.56
C THR A 48 -5.12 4.32 13.38
N ALA A 49 -5.24 5.22 12.40
CA ALA A 49 -4.35 5.22 11.25
C ALA A 49 -2.90 5.49 11.67
N LEU A 50 -2.69 6.45 12.58
CA LEU A 50 -1.36 6.75 13.07
C LEU A 50 -0.77 5.56 13.84
N ALA A 51 -1.58 4.90 14.66
CA ALA A 51 -1.12 3.75 15.41
C ALA A 51 -0.70 2.61 14.48
N LEU A 52 -1.49 2.36 13.44
CA LEU A 52 -1.15 1.30 12.47
C LEU A 52 0.09 1.68 11.69
N ALA A 53 0.19 2.92 11.21
CA ALA A 53 1.35 3.35 10.45
C ALA A 53 2.62 3.27 11.30
N ASN A 54 2.54 3.66 12.57
CA ASN A 54 3.68 3.55 13.47
C ASN A 54 4.08 2.09 13.66
N HIS A 55 3.12 1.19 13.79
CA HIS A 55 3.42 -0.24 13.93
C HIS A 55 4.15 -0.77 12.70
N LEU A 56 3.67 -0.42 11.51
CA LEU A 56 4.31 -0.87 10.27
C LEU A 56 5.71 -0.29 10.12
N ILE A 57 5.88 0.98 10.47
CA ILE A 57 7.17 1.65 10.38
C ILE A 57 8.16 1.05 11.38
N GLU A 58 7.74 0.81 12.63
CA GLU A 58 8.64 0.23 13.62
C GLU A 58 9.08 -1.16 13.21
N TYR A 59 8.17 -1.94 12.62
CA TYR A 59 8.55 -3.24 12.12
C TYR A 59 9.59 -3.11 11.01
N ALA A 60 9.37 -2.20 10.05
CA ALA A 60 10.32 -1.99 8.96
C ALA A 60 11.68 -1.56 9.51
N LYS A 61 11.69 -0.66 10.49
CA LYS A 61 12.95 -0.22 11.11
C LYS A 61 13.68 -1.39 11.76
N SER A 62 12.95 -2.30 12.39
CA SER A 62 13.55 -3.45 13.03
C SER A 62 14.22 -4.38 12.03
N GLN A 63 13.83 -4.30 10.75
CA GLN A 63 14.40 -5.09 9.68
C GLN A 63 15.55 -4.37 8.98
N GLY A 64 15.89 -3.16 9.40
CA GLY A 64 16.94 -2.39 8.75
C GLY A 64 16.49 -1.67 7.49
N TYR A 65 15.21 -1.44 7.37
CA TYR A 65 14.63 -0.85 6.16
C TYR A 65 15.19 0.53 5.82
N ARG A 66 15.46 0.75 4.55
CA ARG A 66 15.92 2.04 4.08
C ARG A 66 15.08 2.58 2.92
N ARG A 67 14.76 1.75 1.94
CA ARG A 67 14.03 2.21 0.77
C ARG A 67 13.17 1.11 0.16
N THR A 68 12.24 1.53 -0.69
CA THR A 68 11.35 0.63 -1.41
C THR A 68 11.47 0.85 -2.90
N ALA A 69 11.57 -0.23 -3.66
CA ALA A 69 11.39 -0.20 -5.10
C ALA A 69 10.09 -0.92 -5.43
N VAL A 70 9.47 -0.53 -6.52
CA VAL A 70 8.19 -1.12 -6.93
C VAL A 70 8.36 -1.72 -8.31
N SER A 71 7.85 -2.92 -8.52
CA SER A 71 7.93 -3.57 -9.83
C SER A 71 6.59 -4.15 -10.22
N GLY A 72 6.42 -4.37 -11.53
CA GLY A 72 5.26 -5.07 -12.05
C GLY A 72 3.94 -4.37 -11.77
N VAL A 73 3.94 -3.04 -11.74
CA VAL A 73 2.73 -2.31 -11.39
C VAL A 73 1.75 -2.31 -12.54
N THR A 74 0.51 -2.65 -12.25
CA THR A 74 -0.59 -2.52 -13.20
C THR A 74 -1.65 -1.62 -12.59
N THR A 75 -2.33 -0.85 -13.43
CA THR A 75 -3.40 0.02 -13.03
C THR A 75 -4.63 -0.35 -13.82
N ARG A 76 -5.75 -0.50 -13.15
CA ARG A 76 -7.00 -0.76 -13.82
C ARG A 76 -8.02 0.26 -13.36
N THR A 77 -8.55 1.02 -14.31
CA THR A 77 -9.58 2.00 -13.99
C THR A 77 -10.92 1.27 -13.85
N LEU A 78 -11.56 1.44 -12.72
CA LEU A 78 -12.85 0.81 -12.46
C LEU A 78 -13.98 1.80 -12.71
N ALA A 79 -13.72 3.07 -12.51
CA ALA A 79 -14.66 4.17 -12.75
C ALA A 79 -13.83 5.44 -12.81
N PRO A 80 -14.38 6.58 -13.21
CA PRO A 80 -13.57 7.81 -13.34
C PRO A 80 -12.78 8.18 -12.08
N ARG A 81 -13.27 7.83 -10.91
CA ARG A 81 -12.58 8.17 -9.68
C ARG A 81 -12.31 6.94 -8.81
N LEU A 82 -12.15 5.79 -9.46
CA LEU A 82 -11.90 4.55 -8.73
C LEU A 82 -10.96 3.70 -9.57
N ALA A 83 -9.90 3.22 -8.96
CA ALA A 83 -8.90 2.42 -9.69
C ALA A 83 -8.30 1.34 -8.78
N GLU A 84 -7.73 0.33 -9.41
CA GLU A 84 -7.03 -0.73 -8.73
C GLU A 84 -5.58 -0.66 -9.13
N LEU A 85 -4.69 -0.72 -8.16
CA LEU A 85 -3.25 -0.80 -8.39
C LEU A 85 -2.74 -2.11 -7.84
N CYS A 86 -1.96 -2.83 -8.63
CA CYS A 86 -1.33 -4.07 -8.18
C CYS A 86 0.15 -4.02 -8.50
N GLY A 87 0.96 -4.68 -7.70
CA GLY A 87 2.38 -4.72 -7.96
C GLY A 87 3.12 -5.43 -6.84
N VAL A 88 4.43 -5.25 -6.83
CA VAL A 88 5.30 -5.86 -5.83
C VAL A 88 6.17 -4.77 -5.22
N PHE A 89 6.23 -4.75 -3.88
CA PHE A 89 7.15 -3.90 -3.16
C PHE A 89 8.40 -4.70 -2.82
N HIS A 90 9.56 -4.11 -3.06
CA HIS A 90 10.84 -4.68 -2.69
C HIS A 90 11.46 -3.73 -1.66
N ARG A 91 11.75 -4.22 -0.49
CA ARG A 91 12.35 -3.40 0.56
C ARG A 91 13.83 -3.71 0.69
N TYR A 92 14.63 -2.67 0.85
CA TYR A 92 16.08 -2.78 0.90
C TYR A 92 16.63 -2.12 2.15
N ASP A 93 17.75 -2.63 2.65
CA ASP A 93 18.44 -2.03 3.78
C ASP A 93 19.50 -1.03 3.29
N ALA A 94 20.28 -0.48 4.20
CA ALA A 94 21.27 0.53 3.87
C ALA A 94 22.40 -0.01 2.97
N ALA A 95 22.60 -1.32 2.95
CA ALA A 95 23.59 -1.96 2.11
C ALA A 95 23.02 -2.38 0.76
N ASP A 96 21.77 -1.96 0.47
CA ASP A 96 21.05 -2.32 -0.75
C ASP A 96 20.78 -3.83 -0.86
N ALA A 97 20.71 -4.52 0.25
CA ALA A 97 20.28 -5.91 0.25
C ALA A 97 18.76 -5.96 0.38
N GLU A 98 18.12 -6.82 -0.39
CA GLU A 98 16.67 -6.96 -0.32
C GLU A 98 16.32 -7.70 0.95
N ILE A 99 15.55 -7.05 1.83
CA ILE A 99 15.18 -7.63 3.12
C ILE A 99 13.74 -8.11 3.15
N ALA A 100 12.92 -7.71 2.19
CA ALA A 100 11.52 -8.14 2.14
C ALA A 100 10.96 -7.90 0.76
N ARG A 101 9.98 -8.71 0.39
CA ARG A 101 9.29 -8.59 -0.89
C ARG A 101 7.87 -9.06 -0.66
N PHE A 102 6.90 -8.27 -1.07
CA PHE A 102 5.50 -8.69 -0.96
C PHE A 102 4.66 -8.01 -2.02
N GLY A 103 3.58 -8.67 -2.40
CA GLY A 103 2.64 -8.13 -3.36
C GLY A 103 1.66 -7.20 -2.69
N PHE A 104 1.13 -6.27 -3.48
CA PHE A 104 0.08 -5.38 -2.99
C PHE A 104 -1.02 -5.26 -4.02
N THR A 105 -2.23 -5.07 -3.54
CA THR A 105 -3.37 -4.72 -4.35
C THR A 105 -4.10 -3.63 -3.59
N TYR A 106 -4.17 -2.46 -4.19
CA TYR A 106 -4.80 -1.32 -3.56
C TYR A 106 -6.02 -0.88 -4.35
N ILE A 107 -7.09 -0.55 -3.67
CA ILE A 107 -8.21 0.16 -4.30
C ILE A 107 -8.04 1.61 -3.89
N VAL A 108 -7.99 2.50 -4.88
CA VAL A 108 -7.76 3.92 -4.63
C VAL A 108 -8.92 4.72 -5.20
N ARG A 109 -9.25 5.81 -4.52
CA ARG A 109 -10.34 6.69 -4.91
C ARG A 109 -9.80 8.08 -5.16
N GLY A 110 -10.29 8.74 -6.22
CA GLY A 110 -9.89 10.09 -6.53
C GLY A 110 -10.83 11.10 -5.88
N GLY A 111 -10.28 12.07 -5.21
CA GLY A 111 -11.02 13.17 -4.63
C GLY A 111 -10.55 14.49 -5.20
N SER A 112 -11.01 15.59 -4.62
CA SER A 112 -10.65 16.92 -5.12
C SER A 112 -9.17 17.21 -4.91
N ASP A 113 -8.55 16.55 -3.92
CA ASP A 113 -7.15 16.80 -3.60
C ASP A 113 -6.27 15.58 -3.92
N GLY A 114 -6.66 14.79 -4.87
CA GLY A 114 -5.83 13.67 -5.35
C GLY A 114 -6.39 12.31 -5.00
N TRP A 115 -5.59 11.29 -5.26
CA TRP A 115 -5.99 9.91 -5.03
C TRP A 115 -5.60 9.46 -3.63
N ARG A 116 -6.42 8.59 -3.02
CA ARG A 116 -6.13 8.02 -1.70
C ARG A 116 -6.46 6.55 -1.67
N ILE A 117 -5.81 5.83 -0.79
CA ILE A 117 -5.97 4.39 -0.66
C ILE A 117 -7.16 4.12 0.25
N VAL A 118 -8.11 3.33 -0.24
CA VAL A 118 -9.32 2.96 0.52
C VAL A 118 -9.20 1.54 1.03
N VAL A 119 -8.61 0.65 0.22
CA VAL A 119 -8.38 -0.75 0.61
C VAL A 119 -6.94 -1.07 0.29
N ALA A 120 -6.23 -1.60 1.25
CA ALA A 120 -4.84 -2.02 1.06
C ALA A 120 -4.74 -3.50 1.37
N VAL A 121 -4.42 -4.30 0.35
CA VAL A 121 -4.22 -5.73 0.52
C VAL A 121 -2.75 -6.03 0.35
N ALA A 122 -2.15 -6.69 1.33
CA ALA A 122 -0.78 -7.18 1.23
C ALA A 122 -0.83 -8.69 1.11
N HIS A 123 -0.10 -9.25 0.17
CA HIS A 123 -0.14 -10.68 -0.08
C HIS A 123 1.25 -11.16 -0.51
N ASP A 124 1.36 -12.46 -0.71
CA ASP A 124 2.63 -13.05 -1.07
C ASP A 124 3.00 -12.64 -2.49
N ALA A 125 4.22 -12.15 -2.65
CA ALA A 125 4.71 -11.74 -3.95
C ALA A 125 5.15 -12.90 -4.81
N SER A 126 5.39 -14.04 -4.19
CA SER A 126 5.83 -15.16 -4.97
C SER A 126 4.67 -15.82 -5.69
N THR A 127 3.45 -15.54 -5.29
CA THR A 127 2.38 -16.05 -6.04
C THR A 127 2.28 -15.19 -7.24
N GLU A 128 2.77 -15.65 -8.32
CA GLU A 128 2.53 -15.04 -9.53
C GLU A 128 1.16 -14.71 -9.58
N THR A 129 0.80 -13.61 -9.98
CA THR A 129 -0.54 -13.16 -10.13
C THR A 129 -1.41 -14.16 -10.81
N ALA A 130 -1.38 -15.34 -10.37
CA ALA A 130 -2.39 -16.26 -10.76
C ALA A 130 -3.68 -15.56 -10.41
N PRO A 131 -4.58 -15.46 -11.32
CA PRO A 131 -5.87 -14.87 -11.02
C PRO A 131 -6.43 -15.63 -9.83
N LEU A 132 -6.89 -14.89 -8.88
CA LEU A 132 -7.54 -15.51 -7.74
C LEU A 132 -8.58 -16.45 -8.29
N PRO A 133 -8.68 -17.62 -7.73
CA PRO A 133 -9.76 -18.48 -8.13
C PRO A 133 -11.03 -17.71 -7.90
N PRO A 134 -11.99 -17.93 -8.75
CA PRO A 134 -13.27 -17.27 -8.58
C PRO A 134 -13.71 -17.55 -7.16
N ALA A 135 -14.22 -16.54 -6.55
CA ALA A 135 -14.71 -16.64 -5.23
C ALA A 135 -15.70 -17.73 -5.26
N THR A 136 -15.37 -18.85 -4.71
CA THR A 136 -16.25 -19.85 -4.79
C THR A 136 -16.96 -19.79 -3.69
N GLY A 137 -17.21 -19.24 -3.54
CA GLY A 137 -17.83 -19.53 -2.65
C GLY A 137 -17.79 -20.80 -2.33
N ASP A 138 -17.59 -21.01 -2.60
CA ASP A 138 -17.54 -21.92 -2.46
C ASP A 138 -17.12 -22.03 -2.21
#